data_f2563318198fbc9a6d42cd7b77de7e9d
#
_entry.id   f2563318198fbc9a6d42cd7b77de7e9d
#
_cell.length_a   1.000
_cell.length_b   1.000
_cell.length_c   1.000
_cell.angle_alpha   90.00
_cell.angle_beta   90.00
_cell.angle_gamma   90.00
#
_symmetry.space_group_name_H-M   'P 1'
#
loop_
_entity.id
_entity.type
_entity.pdbx_description
1 polymer ?
#
loop_
_entity_poly.entity_id
_entity_poly.type
_entity_poly.pdbx_seq_one_letter_code
_entity_poly.pdbx_strand_id
1 'polypeptide(L)'
;MTRSSRKMHLNEDPATMQALNDSTHLMADDEALRERANADGYLWLRNVLPQADVHITAADLAKVMAHAGWIERDRPLAAAAANLDKRCVEPQPNFMDVFYAQLALKSVHALKAHPVLQEVFDQLFGEPALCVPHCVMRLAFPAMQAYATPAHQDYVHFEGTTNNWAVWIPFTPINPQTGGLSIAAGSHLHGPYDMRPSLGAGQMVIDTDLSSLDWRWSPLQPGDVLIHNC
;
A
#
# COMPACT_ATOMS: atom_id res chain seq x y z
N MET A 1 -1.31 20.11 -33.61
CA MET A 1 -0.79 20.73 -32.36
C MET A 1 -0.56 19.62 -31.39
N THR A 2 0.66 19.13 -31.29
CA THR A 2 1.08 18.05 -30.40
C THR A 2 1.17 18.63 -28.97
N ARG A 3 0.21 18.28 -28.11
CA ARG A 3 0.34 18.54 -26.66
C ARG A 3 1.52 17.72 -26.16
N SER A 4 2.60 18.42 -25.81
CA SER A 4 3.73 17.87 -25.08
C SER A 4 3.19 17.19 -23.83
N SER A 5 3.35 15.88 -23.73
CA SER A 5 3.07 15.12 -22.52
C SER A 5 4.13 15.54 -21.49
N ARG A 6 3.81 16.51 -20.63
CA ARG A 6 4.57 16.72 -19.41
C ARG A 6 4.45 15.43 -18.60
N LYS A 7 5.51 14.65 -18.59
CA LYS A 7 5.68 13.56 -17.63
C LYS A 7 5.78 14.24 -16.26
N MET A 8 4.68 14.31 -15.55
CA MET A 8 4.72 14.59 -14.12
C MET A 8 5.19 13.32 -13.42
N HIS A 9 6.51 13.19 -13.33
CA HIS A 9 7.11 12.28 -12.38
C HIS A 9 7.18 13.02 -11.05
N LEU A 10 6.40 12.58 -10.07
CA LEU A 10 6.77 12.77 -8.67
C LEU A 10 8.06 11.94 -8.46
N ASN A 11 9.17 12.49 -8.92
CA ASN A 11 10.51 11.93 -8.71
C ASN A 11 11.09 12.60 -7.46
N GLU A 12 10.25 12.75 -6.43
CA GLU A 12 10.76 13.20 -5.15
C GLU A 12 11.33 11.97 -4.44
N ASP A 13 12.61 12.08 -4.14
CA ASP A 13 13.29 11.12 -3.27
C ASP A 13 12.49 11.03 -1.97
N PRO A 14 12.00 9.83 -1.56
CA PRO A 14 11.28 9.66 -0.29
C PRO A 14 12.02 10.28 0.91
N ALA A 15 13.35 10.38 0.84
CA ALA A 15 14.17 11.01 1.86
C ALA A 15 13.95 12.54 1.97
N THR A 16 13.33 13.17 0.97
CA THR A 16 13.03 14.62 0.99
C THR A 16 11.61 14.95 1.43
N MET A 17 10.74 13.94 1.53
CA MET A 17 9.36 14.11 2.00
C MET A 17 9.30 14.32 3.51
N GLN A 18 8.23 14.93 3.98
CA GLN A 18 7.97 14.99 5.42
C GLN A 18 7.68 13.59 5.99
N ALA A 19 8.00 13.39 7.27
CA ALA A 19 7.67 12.14 7.93
C ALA A 19 6.15 11.96 8.11
N LEU A 20 5.70 10.72 8.06
CA LEU A 20 4.35 10.37 8.48
C LEU A 20 4.15 10.70 9.97
N ASN A 21 2.97 11.13 10.34
CA ASN A 21 2.57 11.31 11.74
C ASN A 21 2.29 9.95 12.38
N ASP A 22 3.02 9.61 13.44
CA ASP A 22 2.73 8.40 14.23
C ASP A 22 1.44 8.61 15.02
N SER A 23 0.44 7.78 14.75
CA SER A 23 -0.87 7.81 15.40
C SER A 23 -1.07 6.68 16.40
N THR A 24 -0.05 5.87 16.69
CA THR A 24 -0.14 4.69 17.56
C THR A 24 -0.61 5.04 18.96
N HIS A 25 -0.17 6.17 19.49
CA HIS A 25 -0.54 6.64 20.84
C HIS A 25 -2.01 7.06 20.94
N LEU A 26 -2.71 7.23 19.81
CA LEU A 26 -4.13 7.62 19.76
C LEU A 26 -5.08 6.41 19.81
N MET A 27 -4.57 5.19 19.71
CA MET A 27 -5.42 3.97 19.68
C MET A 27 -6.28 3.76 20.92
N ALA A 28 -5.99 4.43 22.03
CA ALA A 28 -6.79 4.40 23.27
C ALA A 28 -7.83 5.54 23.35
N ASP A 29 -7.89 6.40 22.34
CA ASP A 29 -8.77 7.58 22.30
C ASP A 29 -9.44 7.69 20.92
N ASP A 30 -10.68 7.21 20.86
CA ASP A 30 -11.45 7.13 19.62
C ASP A 30 -11.68 8.50 18.98
N GLU A 31 -11.87 9.54 19.77
CA GLU A 31 -12.11 10.91 19.28
C GLU A 31 -10.83 11.47 18.65
N ALA A 32 -9.71 11.39 19.35
CA ALA A 32 -8.42 11.83 18.85
C ALA A 32 -7.96 11.04 17.62
N LEU A 33 -8.27 9.71 17.55
CA LEU A 33 -7.98 8.88 16.38
C LEU A 33 -8.76 9.35 15.15
N ARG A 34 -10.08 9.60 15.32
CA ARG A 34 -10.95 10.12 14.25
C ARG A 34 -10.55 11.52 13.81
N GLU A 35 -10.24 12.42 14.76
CA GLU A 35 -9.76 13.76 14.42
C GLU A 35 -8.48 13.70 13.57
N ARG A 36 -7.52 12.87 13.95
CA ARG A 36 -6.30 12.63 13.18
C ARG A 36 -6.59 12.09 11.79
N ALA A 37 -7.42 11.08 11.66
CA ALA A 37 -7.82 10.49 10.40
C ALA A 37 -8.50 11.51 9.48
N ASN A 38 -9.42 12.31 10.04
CA ASN A 38 -10.14 13.35 9.31
C ASN A 38 -9.24 14.50 8.87
N ALA A 39 -8.23 14.84 9.65
CA ALA A 39 -7.29 15.91 9.32
C ALA A 39 -6.26 15.48 8.27
N ASP A 40 -5.63 14.34 8.49
CA ASP A 40 -4.50 13.89 7.68
C ASP A 40 -4.92 13.01 6.49
N GLY A 41 -6.10 12.36 6.54
CA GLY A 41 -6.56 11.36 5.56
C GLY A 41 -5.85 10.02 5.69
N TYR A 42 -5.08 9.83 6.75
CA TYR A 42 -4.40 8.56 7.04
C TYR A 42 -4.11 8.40 8.54
N LEU A 43 -3.83 7.14 8.91
CA LEU A 43 -3.29 6.76 10.22
C LEU A 43 -2.08 5.85 10.01
N TRP A 44 -0.93 6.20 10.56
CA TRP A 44 0.21 5.29 10.65
C TRP A 44 0.27 4.73 12.07
N LEU A 45 0.07 3.42 12.19
CA LEU A 45 0.07 2.69 13.46
C LEU A 45 1.23 1.70 13.47
N ARG A 46 2.11 1.82 14.46
CA ARG A 46 3.35 1.07 14.51
C ARG A 46 3.24 -0.17 15.38
N ASN A 47 3.74 -1.28 14.85
CA ASN A 47 3.84 -2.57 15.54
C ASN A 47 2.52 -3.01 16.21
N VAL A 48 1.41 -2.82 15.50
CA VAL A 48 0.06 -3.16 16.01
C VAL A 48 -0.37 -4.58 15.62
N LEU A 49 0.17 -5.11 14.52
CA LEU A 49 -0.07 -6.50 14.13
C LEU A 49 0.94 -7.43 14.82
N PRO A 50 0.48 -8.60 15.34
CA PRO A 50 1.39 -9.59 15.93
C PRO A 50 2.45 -10.05 14.94
N GLN A 51 3.71 -9.99 15.33
CA GLN A 51 4.84 -10.37 14.48
C GLN A 51 4.72 -11.81 13.96
N ALA A 52 4.15 -12.73 14.77
CA ALA A 52 3.95 -14.12 14.38
C ALA A 52 3.03 -14.24 13.15
N ASP A 53 1.91 -13.52 13.12
CA ASP A 53 0.93 -13.58 12.04
C ASP A 53 1.47 -12.93 10.76
N VAL A 54 2.18 -11.81 10.90
CA VAL A 54 2.87 -11.16 9.78
C VAL A 54 3.93 -12.08 9.19
N HIS A 55 4.75 -12.73 10.02
CA HIS A 55 5.79 -13.66 9.56
C HIS A 55 5.21 -14.91 8.89
N ILE A 56 4.12 -15.48 9.41
CA ILE A 56 3.41 -16.61 8.77
C ILE A 56 2.97 -16.19 7.36
N THR A 57 2.31 -15.04 7.25
CA THR A 57 1.83 -14.54 5.96
C THR A 57 2.98 -14.24 5.01
N ALA A 58 4.04 -13.56 5.46
CA ALA A 58 5.24 -13.29 4.67
C ALA A 58 5.89 -14.59 4.15
N ALA A 59 5.98 -15.62 5.00
CA ALA A 59 6.54 -16.91 4.61
C ALA A 59 5.68 -17.63 3.54
N ASP A 60 4.36 -17.55 3.63
CA ASP A 60 3.46 -18.13 2.64
C ASP A 60 3.54 -17.38 1.30
N LEU A 61 3.58 -16.05 1.32
CA LEU A 61 3.81 -15.21 0.15
C LEU A 61 5.14 -15.56 -0.53
N ALA A 62 6.22 -15.70 0.26
CA ALA A 62 7.54 -16.05 -0.23
C ALA A 62 7.59 -17.46 -0.88
N LYS A 63 6.84 -18.45 -0.34
CA LYS A 63 6.72 -19.78 -0.96
C LYS A 63 6.10 -19.72 -2.35
N VAL A 64 5.05 -18.91 -2.55
CA VAL A 64 4.43 -18.71 -3.86
C VAL A 64 5.43 -18.08 -4.84
N MET A 65 6.15 -17.04 -4.43
CA MET A 65 7.18 -16.40 -5.25
C MET A 65 8.32 -17.35 -5.58
N ALA A 66 8.77 -18.16 -4.62
CA ALA A 66 9.80 -19.17 -4.84
C ALA A 66 9.35 -20.25 -5.83
N HIS A 67 8.09 -20.70 -5.75
CA HIS A 67 7.53 -21.66 -6.71
C HIS A 67 7.52 -21.10 -8.14
N ALA A 68 7.23 -19.84 -8.31
CA ALA A 68 7.30 -19.13 -9.59
C ALA A 68 8.75 -18.84 -10.06
N GLY A 69 9.75 -19.12 -9.23
CA GLY A 69 11.16 -18.85 -9.51
C GLY A 69 11.56 -17.39 -9.36
N TRP A 70 10.76 -16.57 -8.69
CA TRP A 70 11.00 -15.13 -8.49
C TRP A 70 12.05 -14.84 -7.41
N ILE A 71 12.32 -15.83 -6.52
CA ILE A 71 13.31 -15.72 -5.45
C ILE A 71 14.53 -16.56 -5.83
N GLU A 72 15.73 -16.06 -5.56
CA GLU A 72 16.98 -16.79 -5.74
C GLU A 72 17.01 -18.04 -4.83
N ARG A 73 17.36 -19.20 -5.42
CA ARG A 73 17.29 -20.50 -4.73
C ARG A 73 18.43 -20.72 -3.72
N ASP A 74 19.51 -20.00 -3.87
CA ASP A 74 20.72 -20.07 -3.02
C ASP A 74 20.65 -19.11 -1.81
N ARG A 75 19.56 -18.37 -1.67
CA ARG A 75 19.31 -17.45 -0.57
C ARG A 75 18.21 -17.97 0.37
N PRO A 76 18.26 -17.62 1.65
CA PRO A 76 17.16 -17.91 2.56
C PRO A 76 15.85 -17.32 2.05
N LEU A 77 14.77 -18.09 2.11
CA LEU A 77 13.45 -17.65 1.65
C LEU A 77 12.99 -16.34 2.31
N ALA A 78 13.31 -16.19 3.60
CA ALA A 78 12.99 -14.97 4.36
C ALA A 78 13.72 -13.72 3.87
N ALA A 79 14.82 -13.86 3.12
CA ALA A 79 15.51 -12.73 2.51
C ALA A 79 14.77 -12.16 1.30
N ALA A 80 13.84 -12.93 0.72
CA ALA A 80 13.06 -12.58 -0.48
C ALA A 80 13.94 -11.99 -1.61
N ALA A 81 15.17 -12.52 -1.77
CA ALA A 81 16.12 -12.02 -2.76
C ALA A 81 15.59 -12.27 -4.17
N ALA A 82 15.36 -11.20 -4.93
CA ALA A 82 14.70 -11.28 -6.22
C ALA A 82 15.60 -11.91 -7.31
N ASN A 83 15.07 -12.91 -8.01
CA ASN A 83 15.66 -13.43 -9.25
C ASN A 83 15.39 -12.44 -10.40
N LEU A 84 16.38 -11.64 -10.77
CA LEU A 84 16.24 -10.58 -11.76
C LEU A 84 15.97 -11.08 -13.18
N ASP A 85 16.27 -12.34 -13.49
CA ASP A 85 15.96 -12.95 -14.79
C ASP A 85 14.46 -13.24 -14.95
N LYS A 86 13.71 -13.24 -13.85
CA LYS A 86 12.28 -13.47 -13.79
C LYS A 86 11.45 -12.21 -13.63
N ARG A 87 12.08 -11.03 -13.77
CA ARG A 87 11.36 -9.75 -13.65
C ARG A 87 10.13 -9.71 -14.53
N CYS A 88 9.04 -9.29 -13.95
CA CYS A 88 7.78 -9.06 -14.63
C CYS A 88 6.99 -7.96 -13.91
N VAL A 89 5.95 -7.47 -14.56
CA VAL A 89 5.12 -6.36 -14.06
C VAL A 89 3.65 -6.64 -14.35
N GLU A 90 2.78 -6.01 -13.58
CA GLU A 90 1.35 -5.97 -13.83
C GLU A 90 1.07 -5.25 -15.19
N PRO A 91 0.20 -5.78 -16.08
CA PRO A 91 -0.63 -6.97 -15.95
C PRO A 91 -0.09 -8.19 -16.74
N GLN A 92 1.21 -8.41 -16.81
CA GLN A 92 1.76 -9.57 -17.54
C GLN A 92 1.22 -10.89 -16.96
N PRO A 93 0.91 -11.91 -17.79
CA PRO A 93 0.30 -13.15 -17.32
C PRO A 93 1.06 -13.83 -16.19
N ASN A 94 2.40 -13.94 -16.29
CA ASN A 94 3.25 -14.53 -15.26
C ASN A 94 3.25 -13.74 -13.94
N PHE A 95 3.01 -12.42 -13.99
CA PHE A 95 2.78 -11.61 -12.80
C PHE A 95 1.42 -11.93 -12.19
N MET A 96 0.38 -11.97 -13.01
CA MET A 96 -1.00 -12.20 -12.56
C MET A 96 -1.19 -13.60 -11.97
N ASP A 97 -0.49 -14.61 -12.48
CA ASP A 97 -0.52 -15.97 -11.91
C ASP A 97 -0.05 -15.98 -10.45
N VAL A 98 1.06 -15.30 -10.16
CA VAL A 98 1.59 -15.16 -8.79
C VAL A 98 0.68 -14.30 -7.92
N PHE A 99 0.19 -13.20 -8.46
CA PHE A 99 -0.74 -12.30 -7.79
C PHE A 99 -1.99 -13.04 -7.30
N TYR A 100 -2.67 -13.79 -8.18
CA TYR A 100 -3.87 -14.55 -7.82
C TYR A 100 -3.57 -15.72 -6.87
N ALA A 101 -2.43 -16.37 -7.03
CA ALA A 101 -2.01 -17.44 -6.12
C ALA A 101 -1.78 -16.90 -4.69
N GLN A 102 -1.25 -15.69 -4.55
CA GLN A 102 -1.07 -15.04 -3.26
C GLN A 102 -2.41 -14.60 -2.65
N LEU A 103 -3.32 -14.07 -3.46
CA LEU A 103 -4.66 -13.70 -2.99
C LEU A 103 -5.48 -14.90 -2.49
N ALA A 104 -5.16 -16.12 -2.93
CA ALA A 104 -5.84 -17.34 -2.47
C ALA A 104 -5.33 -17.87 -1.11
N LEU A 105 -4.29 -17.28 -0.53
CA LEU A 105 -3.68 -17.75 0.71
C LEU A 105 -4.59 -17.47 1.92
N LYS A 106 -4.80 -18.48 2.75
CA LYS A 106 -5.58 -18.35 4.00
C LYS A 106 -4.94 -17.34 4.96
N SER A 107 -3.61 -17.31 5.04
CA SER A 107 -2.88 -16.37 5.90
C SER A 107 -3.12 -14.91 5.52
N VAL A 108 -3.24 -14.60 4.23
CA VAL A 108 -3.60 -13.26 3.72
C VAL A 108 -5.01 -12.86 4.21
N HIS A 109 -5.98 -13.77 4.07
CA HIS A 109 -7.36 -13.49 4.52
C HIS A 109 -7.46 -13.40 6.04
N ALA A 110 -6.73 -14.24 6.79
CA ALA A 110 -6.70 -14.20 8.24
C ALA A 110 -6.09 -12.88 8.74
N LEU A 111 -5.00 -12.42 8.12
CA LEU A 111 -4.38 -11.16 8.50
C LEU A 111 -5.26 -9.95 8.15
N LYS A 112 -5.93 -9.97 6.98
CA LYS A 112 -6.90 -8.93 6.58
C LYS A 112 -8.06 -8.82 7.57
N ALA A 113 -8.54 -9.95 8.09
CA ALA A 113 -9.63 -10.02 9.07
C ALA A 113 -9.12 -10.04 10.52
N HIS A 114 -7.88 -9.60 10.76
CA HIS A 114 -7.32 -9.65 12.11
C HIS A 114 -8.11 -8.75 13.07
N PRO A 115 -8.44 -9.23 14.30
CA PRO A 115 -9.28 -8.48 15.24
C PRO A 115 -8.78 -7.06 15.54
N VAL A 116 -7.47 -6.87 15.63
CA VAL A 116 -6.87 -5.54 15.82
C VAL A 116 -7.24 -4.57 14.70
N LEU A 117 -7.23 -5.02 13.44
CA LEU A 117 -7.66 -4.17 12.31
C LEU A 117 -9.16 -3.86 12.40
N GLN A 118 -9.97 -4.86 12.71
CA GLN A 118 -11.41 -4.66 12.89
C GLN A 118 -11.68 -3.61 13.98
N GLU A 119 -11.01 -3.72 15.12
CA GLU A 119 -11.14 -2.78 16.24
C GLU A 119 -10.75 -1.35 15.84
N VAL A 120 -9.63 -1.16 15.15
CA VAL A 120 -9.21 0.16 14.66
C VAL A 120 -10.23 0.75 13.69
N PHE A 121 -10.80 -0.06 12.78
CA PHE A 121 -11.80 0.42 11.84
C PHE A 121 -13.14 0.71 12.53
N ASP A 122 -13.55 -0.09 13.52
CA ASP A 122 -14.76 0.18 14.34
C ASP A 122 -14.61 1.50 15.11
N GLN A 123 -13.43 1.76 15.67
CA GLN A 123 -13.12 3.05 16.30
C GLN A 123 -13.16 4.20 15.27
N LEU A 124 -12.55 4.02 14.10
CA LEU A 124 -12.51 5.03 13.04
C LEU A 124 -13.90 5.41 12.55
N PHE A 125 -14.78 4.44 12.35
CA PHE A 125 -16.16 4.70 11.88
C PHE A 125 -17.14 5.04 13.02
N GLY A 126 -16.83 4.70 14.25
CA GLY A 126 -17.75 4.80 15.40
C GLY A 126 -18.89 3.79 15.36
N GLU A 127 -18.79 2.79 14.49
CA GLU A 127 -19.74 1.68 14.29
C GLU A 127 -19.00 0.47 13.71
N PRO A 128 -19.58 -0.75 13.73
CA PRO A 128 -18.94 -1.93 13.17
C PRO A 128 -18.59 -1.75 11.69
N ALA A 129 -17.33 -1.85 11.39
CA ALA A 129 -16.79 -1.67 10.03
C ALA A 129 -17.03 -2.91 9.16
N LEU A 130 -17.39 -2.70 7.90
CA LEU A 130 -17.49 -3.77 6.91
C LEU A 130 -16.15 -3.97 6.21
N CYS A 131 -15.49 -5.10 6.46
CA CYS A 131 -14.32 -5.50 5.69
C CYS A 131 -14.76 -6.07 4.33
N VAL A 132 -14.54 -5.30 3.24
CA VAL A 132 -14.86 -5.77 1.89
C VAL A 132 -13.95 -6.93 1.45
N PRO A 133 -14.41 -7.86 0.58
CA PRO A 133 -13.62 -9.01 0.15
C PRO A 133 -12.35 -8.65 -0.63
N HIS A 134 -12.29 -7.47 -1.22
CA HIS A 134 -11.19 -7.05 -2.06
C HIS A 134 -9.85 -6.99 -1.31
N CYS A 135 -8.79 -7.39 -2.01
CA CYS A 135 -7.42 -7.34 -1.52
C CYS A 135 -6.46 -7.19 -2.70
N VAL A 136 -5.38 -6.46 -2.51
CA VAL A 136 -4.35 -6.23 -3.53
C VAL A 136 -2.98 -6.60 -2.98
N MET A 137 -2.21 -7.39 -3.73
CA MET A 137 -0.80 -7.65 -3.45
C MET A 137 0.07 -6.71 -4.27
N ARG A 138 0.91 -5.92 -3.61
CA ARG A 138 1.91 -5.09 -4.28
C ARG A 138 3.26 -5.80 -4.27
N LEU A 139 3.67 -6.23 -5.46
CA LEU A 139 4.92 -6.92 -5.72
C LEU A 139 5.77 -6.06 -6.63
N ALA A 140 7.00 -5.79 -6.25
CA ALA A 140 7.91 -4.98 -7.05
C ALA A 140 9.27 -5.66 -7.18
N PHE A 141 9.73 -5.83 -8.41
CA PHE A 141 11.11 -6.22 -8.67
C PHE A 141 12.03 -5.01 -8.64
N PRO A 142 13.29 -5.17 -8.19
CA PRO A 142 14.28 -4.11 -8.29
C PRO A 142 14.48 -3.62 -9.73
N ALA A 143 14.84 -2.34 -9.86
CA ALA A 143 15.12 -1.68 -11.15
C ALA A 143 13.92 -1.63 -12.11
N MET A 144 12.68 -1.61 -11.58
CA MET A 144 11.44 -1.50 -12.35
C MET A 144 10.67 -0.19 -12.04
N GLN A 145 11.37 0.89 -11.73
CA GLN A 145 10.79 2.17 -11.29
C GLN A 145 9.77 2.75 -12.30
N ALA A 146 9.96 2.51 -13.60
CA ALA A 146 9.01 2.96 -14.62
C ALA A 146 7.61 2.33 -14.48
N TYR A 147 7.50 1.25 -13.72
CA TYR A 147 6.26 0.52 -13.44
C TYR A 147 5.81 0.67 -11.98
N ALA A 148 6.42 1.57 -11.22
CA ALA A 148 5.93 1.92 -9.90
C ALA A 148 4.48 2.41 -10.01
N THR A 149 3.69 2.15 -8.97
CA THR A 149 2.31 2.64 -8.90
C THR A 149 2.34 4.17 -8.87
N PRO A 150 1.72 4.84 -9.84
CA PRO A 150 1.68 6.30 -9.85
C PRO A 150 0.72 6.83 -8.79
N ALA A 151 0.75 8.14 -8.54
CA ALA A 151 -0.20 8.79 -7.65
C ALA A 151 -1.64 8.57 -8.14
N HIS A 152 -2.47 8.01 -7.28
CA HIS A 152 -3.87 7.63 -7.58
C HIS A 152 -4.71 7.70 -6.32
N GLN A 153 -6.02 7.57 -6.49
CA GLN A 153 -6.98 7.27 -5.43
C GLN A 153 -7.61 5.93 -5.73
N ASP A 154 -7.75 5.09 -4.72
CA ASP A 154 -8.38 3.77 -4.88
C ASP A 154 -9.89 3.87 -5.16
N TYR A 155 -10.51 5.01 -4.84
CA TYR A 155 -11.93 5.28 -5.05
C TYR A 155 -12.40 4.94 -6.48
N VAL A 156 -11.61 5.22 -7.51
CA VAL A 156 -11.95 4.94 -8.91
C VAL A 156 -12.18 3.44 -9.20
N HIS A 157 -11.63 2.56 -8.37
CA HIS A 157 -11.75 1.12 -8.52
C HIS A 157 -12.93 0.52 -7.74
N PHE A 158 -13.44 1.24 -6.75
CA PHE A 158 -14.50 0.74 -5.85
C PHE A 158 -15.81 1.49 -6.03
N GLU A 159 -15.74 2.81 -6.21
CA GLU A 159 -16.89 3.70 -6.23
C GLU A 159 -17.81 3.52 -4.97
N GLY A 160 -19.01 4.04 -4.99
CA GLY A 160 -20.00 3.87 -3.94
C GLY A 160 -19.91 4.93 -2.85
N THR A 161 -18.95 4.86 -1.94
CA THR A 161 -18.78 5.86 -0.87
C THR A 161 -17.36 6.43 -0.82
N THR A 162 -17.26 7.73 -0.54
CA THR A 162 -15.96 8.39 -0.25
C THR A 162 -15.44 8.09 1.16
N ASN A 163 -16.29 7.58 2.05
CA ASN A 163 -15.89 7.06 3.35
C ASN A 163 -15.42 5.61 3.23
N ASN A 164 -14.41 5.40 2.38
CA ASN A 164 -13.78 4.12 2.12
C ASN A 164 -12.29 4.22 2.45
N TRP A 165 -11.79 3.26 3.23
CA TRP A 165 -10.44 3.27 3.76
C TRP A 165 -9.74 1.95 3.45
N ALA A 166 -8.51 2.03 3.02
CA ALA A 166 -7.65 0.88 2.79
C ALA A 166 -6.61 0.75 3.89
N VAL A 167 -6.14 -0.48 4.12
CA VAL A 167 -4.99 -0.75 4.98
C VAL A 167 -3.84 -1.32 4.16
N TRP A 168 -2.68 -0.70 4.26
CA TRP A 168 -1.44 -1.16 3.66
C TRP A 168 -0.54 -1.78 4.73
N ILE A 169 -0.09 -3.02 4.51
CA ILE A 169 0.68 -3.82 5.46
C ILE A 169 2.00 -4.24 4.81
N PRO A 170 3.17 -3.81 5.32
CA PRO A 170 4.46 -4.24 4.82
C PRO A 170 4.80 -5.65 5.30
N PHE A 171 5.23 -6.52 4.39
CA PHE A 171 5.76 -7.85 4.69
C PHE A 171 7.28 -7.92 4.71
N THR A 172 7.93 -6.86 4.25
CA THR A 172 9.39 -6.65 4.29
C THR A 172 9.68 -5.26 4.84
N PRO A 173 10.85 -5.01 5.44
CA PRO A 173 11.22 -3.65 5.83
C PRO A 173 11.18 -2.69 4.64
N ILE A 174 10.50 -1.57 4.80
CA ILE A 174 10.41 -0.50 3.82
C ILE A 174 11.44 0.57 4.17
N ASN A 175 12.25 0.91 3.18
CA ASN A 175 13.30 1.93 3.27
C ASN A 175 13.38 2.69 1.93
N PRO A 176 14.18 3.76 1.80
CA PRO A 176 14.25 4.53 0.55
C PRO A 176 14.66 3.71 -0.68
N GLN A 177 15.40 2.61 -0.51
CA GLN A 177 15.82 1.75 -1.62
C GLN A 177 14.71 0.79 -2.07
N THR A 178 13.82 0.40 -1.17
CA THR A 178 12.69 -0.49 -1.48
C THR A 178 11.43 0.27 -1.89
N GLY A 179 11.38 1.59 -1.66
CA GLY A 179 10.23 2.44 -1.97
C GLY A 179 9.18 2.44 -0.87
N GLY A 180 7.99 1.92 -1.16
CA GLY A 180 6.85 1.89 -0.23
C GLY A 180 5.73 2.81 -0.68
N LEU A 181 4.87 3.22 0.26
CA LEU A 181 3.72 4.06 0.01
C LEU A 181 3.99 5.49 0.50
N SER A 182 3.84 6.47 -0.39
CA SER A 182 3.80 7.90 -0.04
C SER A 182 2.35 8.38 0.00
N ILE A 183 2.02 9.22 0.98
CA ILE A 183 0.67 9.77 1.18
C ILE A 183 0.71 11.29 1.00
N ALA A 184 -0.23 11.81 0.22
CA ALA A 184 -0.51 13.26 0.17
C ALA A 184 -1.48 13.60 1.31
N ALA A 185 -0.94 14.06 2.45
CA ALA A 185 -1.73 14.34 3.64
C ALA A 185 -2.80 15.40 3.37
N GLY A 186 -4.02 15.17 3.86
CA GLY A 186 -5.16 16.07 3.68
C GLY A 186 -5.76 16.10 2.27
N SER A 187 -5.19 15.37 1.30
CA SER A 187 -5.68 15.41 -0.10
C SER A 187 -7.11 14.88 -0.27
N HIS A 188 -7.56 13.99 0.59
CA HIS A 188 -8.94 13.46 0.61
C HIS A 188 -10.00 14.55 0.80
N LEU A 189 -9.65 15.67 1.42
CA LEU A 189 -10.56 16.82 1.62
C LEU A 189 -10.92 17.54 0.31
N HIS A 190 -10.17 17.31 -0.76
CA HIS A 190 -10.46 17.85 -2.09
C HIS A 190 -11.47 17.00 -2.88
N GLY A 191 -11.87 15.84 -2.35
CA GLY A 191 -12.73 14.88 -3.02
C GLY A 191 -11.99 14.05 -4.09
N PRO A 192 -12.75 13.31 -4.94
CA PRO A 192 -12.17 12.53 -6.01
C PRO A 192 -11.53 13.40 -7.09
N TYR A 193 -10.30 13.05 -7.49
CA TYR A 193 -9.60 13.68 -8.60
C TYR A 193 -9.94 12.98 -9.93
N ASP A 194 -9.88 13.74 -11.02
CA ASP A 194 -9.90 13.16 -12.36
C ASP A 194 -8.67 12.29 -12.57
N MET A 195 -8.87 11.11 -13.17
CA MET A 195 -7.80 10.17 -13.42
C MET A 195 -7.73 9.79 -14.90
N ARG A 196 -6.54 9.39 -15.33
CA ARG A 196 -6.29 8.92 -16.69
C ARG A 196 -5.48 7.63 -16.72
N PRO A 197 -5.54 6.82 -17.79
CA PRO A 197 -4.71 5.64 -17.94
C PRO A 197 -3.21 5.96 -17.86
N SER A 198 -2.47 5.06 -17.21
CA SER A 198 -1.01 5.17 -17.01
C SER A 198 -0.35 3.80 -17.03
N LEU A 199 0.99 3.79 -17.10
CA LEU A 199 1.78 2.60 -16.76
C LEU A 199 1.89 2.46 -15.25
N GLY A 200 2.18 1.25 -14.81
CA GLY A 200 2.35 0.88 -13.42
C GLY A 200 1.13 0.16 -12.85
N ALA A 201 1.27 -0.35 -11.65
CA ALA A 201 0.21 -1.11 -11.01
C ALA A 201 -1.03 -0.22 -10.78
N GLY A 202 -2.22 -0.80 -11.01
CA GLY A 202 -3.49 -0.06 -11.00
C GLY A 202 -3.77 0.72 -12.27
N GLN A 203 -2.79 0.94 -13.15
CA GLN A 203 -2.91 1.50 -14.50
C GLN A 203 -3.64 2.85 -14.61
N MET A 204 -3.77 3.58 -13.51
CA MET A 204 -4.41 4.90 -13.43
C MET A 204 -3.51 5.90 -12.71
N VAL A 205 -3.56 7.15 -13.11
CA VAL A 205 -2.84 8.27 -12.48
C VAL A 205 -3.74 9.48 -12.38
N ILE A 206 -3.63 10.24 -11.30
CA ILE A 206 -4.32 11.51 -11.13
C ILE A 206 -3.87 12.50 -12.22
N ASP A 207 -4.82 13.11 -12.93
CA ASP A 207 -4.57 14.03 -14.05
C ASP A 207 -4.59 15.51 -13.61
N THR A 208 -3.88 15.80 -12.52
CA THR A 208 -3.69 17.18 -12.03
C THR A 208 -2.29 17.39 -11.48
N ASP A 209 -1.92 18.63 -11.24
CA ASP A 209 -0.66 18.96 -10.60
C ASP A 209 -0.74 18.71 -9.09
N LEU A 210 0.09 17.79 -8.60
CA LEU A 210 0.14 17.38 -7.20
C LEU A 210 1.35 17.96 -6.46
N SER A 211 2.12 18.86 -7.09
CA SER A 211 3.38 19.40 -6.54
C SER A 211 3.18 20.27 -5.29
N SER A 212 1.98 20.80 -5.09
CA SER A 212 1.63 21.62 -3.91
C SER A 212 1.10 20.82 -2.72
N LEU A 213 0.91 19.51 -2.87
CA LEU A 213 0.39 18.67 -1.80
C LEU A 213 1.48 18.35 -0.76
N ASP A 214 1.05 18.14 0.48
CA ASP A 214 1.92 17.72 1.59
C ASP A 214 2.23 16.22 1.50
N TRP A 215 3.26 15.87 0.72
CA TRP A 215 3.70 14.49 0.56
C TRP A 215 4.49 14.02 1.77
N ARG A 216 4.08 12.86 2.30
CA ARG A 216 4.68 12.24 3.48
C ARG A 216 5.08 10.80 3.21
N TRP A 217 6.21 10.44 3.79
CA TRP A 217 6.74 9.10 3.73
C TRP A 217 7.56 8.80 5.00
N SER A 218 7.59 7.56 5.44
CA SER A 218 8.46 7.08 6.52
C SER A 218 8.87 5.64 6.26
N PRO A 219 10.02 5.18 6.78
CA PRO A 219 10.35 3.77 6.82
C PRO A 219 9.29 3.02 7.64
N LEU A 220 8.82 1.87 7.12
CA LEU A 220 7.88 1.01 7.81
C LEU A 220 8.50 -0.36 8.07
N GLN A 221 8.03 -1.02 9.12
CA GLN A 221 8.46 -2.36 9.50
C GLN A 221 7.29 -3.34 9.44
N PRO A 222 7.54 -4.65 9.18
CA PRO A 222 6.51 -5.67 9.37
C PRO A 222 5.87 -5.55 10.74
N GLY A 223 4.53 -5.53 10.77
CA GLY A 223 3.75 -5.25 11.99
C GLY A 223 3.20 -3.83 12.07
N ASP A 224 3.79 -2.87 11.33
CA ASP A 224 3.16 -1.56 11.12
C ASP A 224 1.97 -1.68 10.16
N VAL A 225 1.05 -0.74 10.26
CA VAL A 225 -0.01 -0.56 9.26
C VAL A 225 -0.14 0.91 8.87
N LEU A 226 -0.40 1.16 7.61
CA LEU A 226 -0.73 2.48 7.10
C LEU A 226 -2.16 2.43 6.55
N ILE A 227 -3.08 3.05 7.27
CA ILE A 227 -4.51 3.14 6.90
C ILE A 227 -4.70 4.47 6.20
N HIS A 228 -5.37 4.50 5.06
CA HIS A 228 -5.60 5.73 4.31
C HIS A 228 -6.98 5.76 3.68
N ASN A 229 -7.51 6.98 3.54
CA ASN A 229 -8.72 7.20 2.77
C ASN A 229 -8.46 6.92 1.28
N CYS A 230 -9.43 6.29 0.60
CA CYS A 230 -9.32 5.85 -0.78
C CYS A 230 -9.62 6.96 -1.80
#